data_7095401c89c830f4de64b473549ba69b
#
_entry.id   7095401c89c830f4de64b473549ba69b
#
_cell.length_a   1.000
_cell.length_b   1.000
_cell.length_c   1.000
_cell.angle_alpha   90.00
_cell.angle_beta   90.00
_cell.angle_gamma   90.00
#
_symmetry.space_group_name_H-M   'P 1'
#
loop_
_entity.id
_entity.type
_entity.pdbx_description
1 polymer ?
#
loop_
_entity_poly.entity_id
_entity_poly.type
_entity_poly.pdbx_seq_one_letter_code
_entity_poly.pdbx_strand_id
1 'polypeptide(L)'
;MSNPDRTAVLFIECQRGVVGDLSVLPALASAAGPALAEMGRLAAGARLCGVTVAHLTFLPLAGGRSASRRAPLMRRTTSSSEWHPAHPAYEIVSEIGVGPDDLLLPRHQGISPVHQTEVLSILRNMHIDEVVVAGVSTNLAIPMAVVGAADEDFGVTVVTDASVGIPAEHHASMLKHSLSFVARLATVDELLGEWSGQRQA
;
A
#
# COMPACT_ATOMS: atom_id res chain seq x y z
N MET A 1 -1.60 -15.00 -15.45
CA MET A 1 -2.41 -15.27 -14.24
C MET A 1 -1.45 -15.35 -13.08
N SER A 2 -1.64 -14.53 -12.06
CA SER A 2 -0.76 -14.49 -10.89
C SER A 2 -0.96 -15.73 -10.02
N ASN A 3 0.11 -16.48 -9.77
CA ASN A 3 0.07 -17.64 -8.85
C ASN A 3 -0.08 -17.13 -7.40
N PRO A 4 -1.15 -17.47 -6.65
CA PRO A 4 -1.34 -17.03 -5.26
C PRO A 4 -0.12 -17.26 -4.36
N ASP A 5 0.54 -18.41 -4.46
CA ASP A 5 1.69 -18.77 -3.62
C ASP A 5 2.96 -17.91 -3.91
N ARG A 6 2.98 -17.19 -5.03
CA ARG A 6 4.07 -16.33 -5.47
C ARG A 6 3.67 -14.86 -5.55
N THR A 7 2.51 -14.53 -4.99
CA THR A 7 1.93 -13.19 -5.04
C THR A 7 1.84 -12.59 -3.65
N ALA A 8 2.13 -11.29 -3.52
CA ALA A 8 1.87 -10.52 -2.32
C ALA A 8 1.03 -9.27 -2.62
N VAL A 9 0.01 -9.00 -1.81
CA VAL A 9 -0.71 -7.73 -1.80
C VAL A 9 0.01 -6.77 -0.87
N LEU A 10 0.39 -5.60 -1.39
CA LEU A 10 1.06 -4.53 -0.65
C LEU A 10 0.06 -3.39 -0.39
N PHE A 11 -0.42 -3.27 0.83
CA PHE A 11 -1.24 -2.13 1.27
C PHE A 11 -0.33 -0.99 1.69
N ILE A 12 -0.32 0.09 0.90
CA ILE A 12 0.55 1.25 1.11
C ILE A 12 -0.15 2.26 2.02
N GLU A 13 0.41 2.49 3.21
CA GLU A 13 0.01 3.57 4.15
C GLU A 13 -1.48 3.58 4.54
N CYS A 14 -2.10 2.41 4.66
CA CYS A 14 -3.52 2.29 5.05
C CYS A 14 -3.73 2.41 6.57
N GLN A 15 -3.06 3.37 7.18
CA GLN A 15 -3.09 3.63 8.62
C GLN A 15 -4.19 4.64 8.98
N ARG A 16 -4.72 4.57 10.21
CA ARG A 16 -5.71 5.54 10.73
C ARG A 16 -5.19 6.98 10.67
N GLY A 17 -3.89 7.18 10.88
CA GLY A 17 -3.24 8.50 10.77
C GLY A 17 -3.06 9.00 9.33
N VAL A 18 -3.35 8.19 8.31
CA VAL A 18 -3.22 8.56 6.89
C VAL A 18 -4.58 8.59 6.18
N VAL A 19 -5.34 7.53 6.25
CA VAL A 19 -6.62 7.38 5.54
C VAL A 19 -7.84 7.25 6.47
N GLY A 20 -7.63 7.14 7.79
CA GLY A 20 -8.69 6.95 8.77
C GLY A 20 -9.07 8.23 9.52
N ASP A 21 -9.72 8.03 10.65
CA ASP A 21 -10.28 9.04 11.55
C ASP A 21 -9.25 9.97 12.20
N LEU A 22 -8.00 9.53 12.31
CA LEU A 22 -6.88 10.29 12.88
C LEU A 22 -5.96 10.90 11.81
N SER A 23 -6.44 11.02 10.57
CA SER A 23 -5.63 11.43 9.44
C SER A 23 -5.05 12.84 9.58
N VAL A 24 -3.73 12.96 9.36
CA VAL A 24 -3.04 14.24 9.19
C VAL A 24 -3.15 14.79 7.76
N LEU A 25 -3.84 14.06 6.87
CA LEU A 25 -4.09 14.37 5.46
C LEU A 25 -5.59 14.30 5.15
N PRO A 26 -6.44 15.16 5.73
CA PRO A 26 -7.89 14.99 5.69
C PRO A 26 -8.49 14.95 4.29
N ALA A 27 -7.93 15.67 3.32
CA ALA A 27 -8.38 15.59 1.93
C ALA A 27 -8.13 14.21 1.30
N LEU A 28 -6.98 13.59 1.61
CA LEU A 28 -6.66 12.23 1.15
C LEU A 28 -7.56 11.19 1.85
N ALA A 29 -7.77 11.32 3.16
CA ALA A 29 -8.66 10.42 3.91
C ALA A 29 -10.10 10.49 3.39
N SER A 30 -10.61 11.68 3.12
CA SER A 30 -11.94 11.86 2.52
C SER A 30 -12.05 11.19 1.15
N ALA A 31 -11.02 11.32 0.31
CA ALA A 31 -10.99 10.67 -1.00
C ALA A 31 -10.84 9.15 -0.91
N ALA A 32 -10.14 8.64 0.12
CA ALA A 32 -9.93 7.22 0.32
C ALA A 32 -11.18 6.49 0.85
N GLY A 33 -12.06 7.16 1.56
CA GLY A 33 -13.22 6.56 2.21
C GLY A 33 -13.99 5.56 1.34
N PRO A 34 -14.41 5.91 0.11
CA PRO A 34 -15.12 4.97 -0.78
C PRO A 34 -14.31 3.71 -1.16
N ALA A 35 -12.97 3.81 -1.24
CA ALA A 35 -12.11 2.71 -1.63
C ALA A 35 -11.74 1.78 -0.45
N LEU A 36 -11.97 2.18 0.80
CA LEU A 36 -11.65 1.35 1.97
C LEU A 36 -12.38 0.01 1.95
N ALA A 37 -13.63 -0.01 1.49
CA ALA A 37 -14.40 -1.25 1.37
C ALA A 37 -13.75 -2.21 0.35
N GLU A 38 -13.29 -1.71 -0.79
CA GLU A 38 -12.60 -2.51 -1.80
C GLU A 38 -11.23 -2.99 -1.32
N MET A 39 -10.48 -2.15 -0.58
CA MET A 39 -9.26 -2.58 0.10
C MET A 39 -9.53 -3.72 1.10
N GLY A 40 -10.62 -3.65 1.87
CA GLY A 40 -11.06 -4.71 2.78
C GLY A 40 -11.42 -6.00 2.05
N ARG A 41 -12.17 -5.90 0.93
CA ARG A 41 -12.49 -7.05 0.08
C ARG A 41 -11.24 -7.71 -0.48
N LEU A 42 -10.30 -6.90 -0.97
CA LEU A 42 -9.01 -7.39 -1.49
C LEU A 42 -8.23 -8.13 -0.40
N ALA A 43 -8.11 -7.56 0.79
CA ALA A 43 -7.40 -8.18 1.90
C ALA A 43 -8.03 -9.51 2.33
N ALA A 44 -9.36 -9.54 2.49
CA ALA A 44 -10.08 -10.75 2.85
C ALA A 44 -9.94 -11.85 1.78
N GLY A 45 -10.10 -11.48 0.51
CA GLY A 45 -9.96 -12.42 -0.60
C GLY A 45 -8.54 -12.94 -0.78
N ALA A 46 -7.52 -12.08 -0.63
CA ALA A 46 -6.12 -12.47 -0.66
C ALA A 46 -5.82 -13.53 0.42
N ARG A 47 -6.20 -13.26 1.67
CA ARG A 47 -6.04 -14.21 2.79
C ARG A 47 -6.75 -15.55 2.52
N LEU A 48 -7.98 -15.51 2.03
CA LEU A 48 -8.74 -16.72 1.67
C LEU A 48 -8.05 -17.52 0.56
N CYS A 49 -7.38 -16.87 -0.37
CA CYS A 49 -6.69 -17.51 -1.48
C CYS A 49 -5.24 -17.90 -1.16
N GLY A 50 -4.74 -17.62 0.04
CA GLY A 50 -3.36 -17.93 0.43
C GLY A 50 -2.34 -16.95 -0.15
N VAL A 51 -2.80 -15.81 -0.69
CA VAL A 51 -1.93 -14.72 -1.14
C VAL A 51 -1.37 -13.99 0.08
N THR A 52 -0.07 -13.74 0.09
CA THR A 52 0.58 -12.98 1.17
C THR A 52 0.01 -11.56 1.25
N VAL A 53 -0.33 -11.11 2.45
CA VAL A 53 -0.75 -9.73 2.70
C VAL A 53 0.34 -9.00 3.47
N ALA A 54 0.76 -7.83 2.98
CA ALA A 54 1.76 -6.99 3.62
C ALA A 54 1.26 -5.55 3.76
N HIS A 55 1.38 -5.00 4.97
CA HIS A 55 1.05 -3.62 5.28
C HIS A 55 2.35 -2.80 5.36
N LEU A 56 2.56 -1.94 4.38
CA LEU A 56 3.71 -1.05 4.31
C LEU A 56 3.35 0.27 4.99
N THR A 57 3.81 0.44 6.22
CA THR A 57 3.43 1.56 7.08
C THR A 57 4.52 2.61 7.21
N PHE A 58 4.15 3.85 7.49
CA PHE A 58 5.08 4.90 7.88
C PHE A 58 5.09 5.05 9.40
N LEU A 59 6.23 4.81 10.02
CA LEU A 59 6.42 4.84 11.48
C LEU A 59 7.71 5.60 11.83
N PRO A 60 7.70 6.95 11.81
CA PRO A 60 8.90 7.71 12.15
C PRO A 60 9.31 7.46 13.61
N LEU A 61 10.59 7.60 13.90
CA LEU A 61 11.08 7.52 15.26
C LEU A 61 10.48 8.65 16.13
N ALA A 62 10.43 8.41 17.43
CA ALA A 62 9.82 9.31 18.41
C ALA A 62 10.15 10.80 18.15
N GLY A 63 9.13 11.63 18.14
CA GLY A 63 9.24 13.05 17.80
C GLY A 63 9.53 13.33 16.31
N GLY A 64 9.28 12.39 15.42
CA GLY A 64 9.50 12.55 13.97
C GLY A 64 10.96 12.71 13.57
N ARG A 65 11.90 12.31 14.42
CA ARG A 65 13.35 12.57 14.24
C ARG A 65 13.96 11.93 13.01
N SER A 66 13.37 10.84 12.52
CA SER A 66 13.84 10.13 11.32
C SER A 66 13.22 10.65 10.02
N ALA A 67 12.16 11.46 10.10
CA ALA A 67 11.52 12.03 8.93
C ALA A 67 12.36 13.14 8.30
N SER A 68 12.33 13.26 6.98
CA SER A 68 13.05 14.30 6.26
C SER A 68 12.56 15.69 6.64
N ARG A 69 13.47 16.53 7.14
CA ARG A 69 13.20 17.94 7.45
C ARG A 69 13.24 18.84 6.20
N ARG A 70 13.68 18.30 5.06
CA ARG A 70 13.79 19.06 3.80
C ARG A 70 12.59 18.86 2.89
N ALA A 71 11.95 17.67 2.91
CA ALA A 71 10.77 17.40 2.13
C ALA A 71 9.53 18.13 2.72
N PRO A 72 8.84 18.98 1.94
CA PRO A 72 7.69 19.75 2.44
C PRO A 72 6.57 18.88 3.02
N LEU A 73 6.28 17.73 2.39
CA LEU A 73 5.30 16.76 2.88
C LEU A 73 5.67 16.28 4.30
N MET A 74 6.90 15.83 4.50
CA MET A 74 7.35 15.30 5.79
C MET A 74 7.31 16.36 6.88
N ARG A 75 7.72 17.60 6.58
CA ARG A 75 7.61 18.71 7.55
C ARG A 75 6.18 18.95 7.98
N ARG A 76 5.22 18.85 7.05
CA ARG A 76 3.80 19.10 7.32
C ARG A 76 3.17 17.96 8.12
N THR A 77 3.48 16.71 7.78
CA THR A 77 2.84 15.54 8.39
C THR A 77 3.45 15.16 9.73
N THR A 78 4.73 15.43 9.98
CA THR A 78 5.41 15.02 11.22
C THR A 78 5.50 16.11 12.28
N SER A 79 5.22 17.37 11.94
CA SER A 79 5.28 18.48 12.90
C SER A 79 4.08 18.53 13.86
N SER A 80 2.96 17.92 13.50
CA SER A 80 1.68 17.99 14.23
C SER A 80 1.28 16.69 14.92
N SER A 81 2.09 15.63 14.79
CA SER A 81 1.71 14.30 15.30
C SER A 81 2.66 13.85 16.40
N GLU A 82 2.09 13.40 17.49
CA GLU A 82 2.80 12.66 18.53
C GLU A 82 3.07 11.23 18.07
N TRP A 83 3.79 11.12 16.96
CA TRP A 83 4.08 9.83 16.36
C TRP A 83 4.97 8.99 17.30
N HIS A 84 4.39 7.93 17.85
CA HIS A 84 5.10 6.90 18.61
C HIS A 84 4.42 5.52 18.36
N PRO A 85 5.12 4.41 18.52
CA PRO A 85 4.62 3.08 18.13
C PRO A 85 3.28 2.67 18.77
N ALA A 86 2.96 3.16 19.95
CA ALA A 86 1.70 2.87 20.63
C ALA A 86 0.58 3.88 20.32
N HIS A 87 0.81 4.85 19.42
CA HIS A 87 -0.22 5.83 19.08
C HIS A 87 -1.24 5.21 18.11
N PRO A 88 -2.56 5.35 18.33
CA PRO A 88 -3.58 4.74 17.47
C PRO A 88 -3.52 5.11 15.99
N ALA A 89 -2.88 6.23 15.63
CA ALA A 89 -2.67 6.62 14.24
C ALA A 89 -1.85 5.61 13.42
N TYR A 90 -1.12 4.71 14.08
CA TYR A 90 -0.37 3.63 13.41
C TYR A 90 -1.18 2.39 13.08
N GLU A 91 -2.30 2.21 13.75
CA GLU A 91 -3.18 1.09 13.48
C GLU A 91 -3.65 1.12 12.03
N ILE A 92 -3.70 -0.06 11.42
CA ILE A 92 -4.36 -0.22 10.11
C ILE A 92 -5.86 0.04 10.30
N VAL A 93 -6.48 0.71 9.33
CA VAL A 93 -7.92 0.98 9.37
C VAL A 93 -8.72 -0.32 9.48
N SER A 94 -9.82 -0.28 10.22
CA SER A 94 -10.62 -1.46 10.57
C SER A 94 -11.20 -2.19 9.36
N GLU A 95 -11.44 -1.47 8.28
CA GLU A 95 -11.99 -2.01 7.02
C GLU A 95 -11.06 -3.05 6.38
N ILE A 96 -9.75 -2.89 6.55
CA ILE A 96 -8.73 -3.82 6.05
C ILE A 96 -8.35 -4.83 7.15
N GLY A 97 -8.18 -4.32 8.37
CA GLY A 97 -7.71 -5.09 9.52
C GLY A 97 -6.32 -5.68 9.30
N VAL A 98 -5.86 -6.41 10.31
CA VAL A 98 -4.58 -7.17 10.24
C VAL A 98 -4.90 -8.63 10.54
N GLY A 99 -4.58 -9.51 9.61
CA GLY A 99 -4.69 -10.96 9.80
C GLY A 99 -3.49 -11.52 10.60
N PRO A 100 -3.62 -12.73 11.15
CA PRO A 100 -2.56 -13.33 11.99
C PRO A 100 -1.25 -13.59 11.24
N ASP A 101 -1.32 -13.81 9.92
CA ASP A 101 -0.17 -14.11 9.08
C ASP A 101 0.27 -12.92 8.21
N ASP A 102 -0.35 -11.75 8.39
CA ASP A 102 -0.01 -10.55 7.63
C ASP A 102 1.37 -10.01 8.05
N LEU A 103 2.10 -9.51 7.07
CA LEU A 103 3.37 -8.83 7.30
C LEU A 103 3.13 -7.35 7.64
N LEU A 104 3.63 -6.91 8.80
CA LEU A 104 3.69 -5.49 9.16
C LEU A 104 5.11 -5.00 8.90
N LEU A 105 5.29 -4.19 7.86
CA LEU A 105 6.60 -3.74 7.37
C LEU A 105 6.71 -2.21 7.49
N PRO A 106 7.11 -1.70 8.67
CA PRO A 106 7.24 -0.27 8.88
C PRO A 106 8.50 0.29 8.24
N ARG A 107 8.39 1.46 7.60
CA ARG A 107 9.55 2.29 7.32
C ARG A 107 9.64 3.45 8.30
N HIS A 108 10.85 3.81 8.68
CA HIS A 108 11.10 4.87 9.66
C HIS A 108 11.52 6.19 9.01
N GLN A 109 11.76 6.21 7.71
CA GLN A 109 12.26 7.35 6.96
C GLN A 109 11.83 7.29 5.48
N GLY A 110 12.06 8.37 4.73
CA GLY A 110 11.82 8.40 3.30
C GLY A 110 10.35 8.56 2.92
N ILE A 111 10.10 8.61 1.62
CA ILE A 111 8.76 8.69 1.03
C ILE A 111 8.42 7.37 0.33
N SER A 112 9.41 6.75 -0.33
CA SER A 112 9.22 5.46 -0.98
C SER A 112 8.99 4.35 0.06
N PRO A 113 7.96 3.53 -0.11
CA PRO A 113 7.72 2.41 0.81
C PRO A 113 8.66 1.23 0.61
N VAL A 114 9.41 1.18 -0.49
CA VAL A 114 10.30 0.06 -0.80
C VAL A 114 11.79 0.46 -0.88
N HIS A 115 12.11 1.73 -1.15
CA HIS A 115 13.50 2.16 -1.26
C HIS A 115 14.20 2.20 0.10
N GLN A 116 15.34 1.51 0.23
CA GLN A 116 16.09 1.37 1.49
C GLN A 116 15.24 0.81 2.65
N THR A 117 14.36 -0.12 2.33
CA THR A 117 13.58 -0.90 3.29
C THR A 117 13.84 -2.39 3.07
N GLU A 118 13.34 -3.23 3.96
CA GLU A 118 13.50 -4.68 3.88
C GLU A 118 12.45 -5.37 2.98
N VAL A 119 11.43 -4.61 2.52
CA VAL A 119 10.23 -5.14 1.87
C VAL A 119 10.56 -6.10 0.72
N LEU A 120 11.25 -5.62 -0.30
CA LEU A 120 11.49 -6.42 -1.50
C LEU A 120 12.44 -7.61 -1.23
N SER A 121 13.38 -7.47 -0.29
CA SER A 121 14.26 -8.55 0.13
C SER A 121 13.50 -9.66 0.86
N ILE A 122 12.56 -9.29 1.75
CA ILE A 122 11.70 -10.25 2.46
C ILE A 122 10.84 -11.01 1.45
N LEU A 123 10.17 -10.31 0.54
CA LEU A 123 9.31 -10.93 -0.47
C LEU A 123 10.09 -11.89 -1.37
N ARG A 124 11.30 -11.51 -1.80
CA ARG A 124 12.17 -12.38 -2.59
C ARG A 124 12.57 -13.66 -1.85
N ASN A 125 12.89 -13.54 -0.55
CA ASN A 125 13.21 -14.70 0.30
C ASN A 125 12.00 -15.62 0.51
N MET A 126 10.79 -15.08 0.41
CA MET A 126 9.54 -15.83 0.43
C MET A 126 9.15 -16.41 -0.95
N HIS A 127 10.02 -16.27 -1.96
CA HIS A 127 9.77 -16.69 -3.34
C HIS A 127 8.59 -15.98 -4.02
N ILE A 128 8.25 -14.78 -3.55
CA ILE A 128 7.29 -13.90 -4.21
C ILE A 128 7.97 -13.23 -5.40
N ASP A 129 7.32 -13.23 -6.54
CA ASP A 129 7.76 -12.54 -7.76
C ASP A 129 6.65 -11.64 -8.37
N GLU A 130 5.45 -11.70 -7.83
CA GLU A 130 4.34 -10.84 -8.22
C GLU A 130 3.88 -9.98 -7.04
N VAL A 131 3.76 -8.68 -7.23
CA VAL A 131 3.22 -7.77 -6.22
C VAL A 131 1.97 -7.06 -6.73
N VAL A 132 0.95 -7.02 -5.89
CA VAL A 132 -0.31 -6.34 -6.12
C VAL A 132 -0.36 -5.13 -5.20
N VAL A 133 -0.35 -3.92 -5.76
CA VAL A 133 -0.22 -2.67 -5.02
C VAL A 133 -1.58 -2.00 -4.87
N ALA A 134 -1.96 -1.70 -3.63
CA ALA A 134 -3.19 -0.99 -3.25
C ALA A 134 -2.90 0.05 -2.16
N GLY A 135 -3.85 0.93 -1.84
CA GLY A 135 -3.73 1.93 -0.78
C GLY A 135 -3.49 3.34 -1.29
N VAL A 136 -2.59 4.08 -0.63
CA VAL A 136 -2.37 5.52 -0.90
C VAL A 136 -0.89 5.90 -0.95
N SER A 137 -0.49 6.91 -1.71
CA SER A 137 -1.28 7.61 -2.70
C SER A 137 -0.65 7.47 -4.08
N THR A 138 -1.48 7.50 -5.12
CA THR A 138 -0.99 7.55 -6.51
C THR A 138 -0.25 8.85 -6.83
N ASN A 139 -0.23 9.81 -5.90
CA ASN A 139 0.58 11.01 -6.03
C ASN A 139 2.08 10.73 -5.84
N LEU A 140 2.45 9.85 -4.90
CA LEU A 140 3.86 9.62 -4.53
C LEU A 140 4.17 8.16 -4.17
N ALA A 141 3.60 7.63 -3.08
CA ALA A 141 4.06 6.37 -2.51
C ALA A 141 3.77 5.16 -3.43
N ILE A 142 2.60 5.11 -4.07
CA ILE A 142 2.25 4.04 -5.01
C ILE A 142 3.19 4.03 -6.23
N PRO A 143 3.40 5.15 -6.97
CA PRO A 143 4.36 5.15 -8.07
C PRO A 143 5.78 4.74 -7.67
N MET A 144 6.22 5.17 -6.48
CA MET A 144 7.55 4.79 -5.97
C MET A 144 7.63 3.29 -5.63
N ALA A 145 6.56 2.70 -5.09
CA ALA A 145 6.50 1.26 -4.86
C ALA A 145 6.50 0.47 -6.17
N VAL A 146 5.70 0.91 -7.13
CA VAL A 146 5.57 0.28 -8.46
C VAL A 146 6.91 0.26 -9.20
N VAL A 147 7.55 1.43 -9.33
CA VAL A 147 8.84 1.54 -10.01
C VAL A 147 9.92 0.75 -9.25
N GLY A 148 9.97 0.91 -7.91
CA GLY A 148 10.99 0.21 -7.13
C GLY A 148 10.84 -1.32 -7.15
N ALA A 149 9.63 -1.85 -7.23
CA ALA A 149 9.41 -3.28 -7.40
C ALA A 149 9.76 -3.76 -8.82
N ALA A 150 9.38 -2.99 -9.84
CA ALA A 150 9.72 -3.31 -11.23
C ALA A 150 11.24 -3.28 -11.49
N ASP A 151 11.96 -2.32 -10.89
CA ASP A 151 13.42 -2.24 -10.98
C ASP A 151 14.13 -3.47 -10.35
N GLU A 152 13.44 -4.16 -9.43
CA GLU A 152 13.92 -5.40 -8.77
C GLU A 152 13.31 -6.68 -9.39
N ASP A 153 12.78 -6.57 -10.61
CA ASP A 153 12.23 -7.66 -11.44
C ASP A 153 11.00 -8.36 -10.88
N PHE A 154 10.19 -7.66 -10.08
CA PHE A 154 8.86 -8.13 -9.71
C PHE A 154 7.85 -7.82 -10.81
N GLY A 155 6.93 -8.75 -11.10
CA GLY A 155 5.69 -8.45 -11.78
C GLY A 155 4.82 -7.54 -10.91
N VAL A 156 4.29 -6.45 -11.49
CA VAL A 156 3.55 -5.47 -10.70
C VAL A 156 2.13 -5.29 -11.24
N THR A 157 1.15 -5.38 -10.35
CA THR A 157 -0.25 -5.02 -10.63
C THR A 157 -0.68 -3.90 -9.69
N VAL A 158 -1.32 -2.85 -10.22
CA VAL A 158 -1.96 -1.78 -9.43
C VAL A 158 -3.46 -1.99 -9.42
N VAL A 159 -4.08 -1.99 -8.24
CA VAL A 159 -5.52 -2.19 -8.06
C VAL A 159 -6.22 -0.85 -8.16
N THR A 160 -6.97 -0.65 -9.24
CA THR A 160 -7.50 0.68 -9.62
C THR A 160 -8.60 1.18 -8.70
N ASP A 161 -9.44 0.30 -8.18
CA ASP A 161 -10.56 0.58 -7.29
C ASP A 161 -10.20 0.45 -5.79
N ALA A 162 -8.99 -0.06 -5.50
CA ALA A 162 -8.41 -0.11 -4.16
C ALA A 162 -7.15 0.79 -4.02
N SER A 163 -6.95 1.72 -4.93
CA SER A 163 -5.87 2.73 -4.90
C SER A 163 -6.45 4.13 -5.00
N VAL A 164 -5.86 5.09 -4.29
CA VAL A 164 -6.38 6.46 -4.25
C VAL A 164 -5.26 7.50 -4.37
N GLY A 165 -5.61 8.64 -4.96
CA GLY A 165 -4.80 9.86 -5.00
C GLY A 165 -5.67 11.08 -5.14
N ILE A 166 -5.10 12.26 -4.96
CA ILE A 166 -5.83 13.54 -5.02
C ILE A 166 -5.10 14.56 -5.90
N PRO A 167 -5.85 15.41 -6.64
CA PRO A 167 -7.29 15.27 -6.87
C PRO A 167 -7.62 14.05 -7.76
N ALA A 168 -8.90 13.75 -7.94
CA ALA A 168 -9.35 12.55 -8.67
C ALA A 168 -8.87 12.51 -10.13
N GLU A 169 -8.84 13.65 -10.81
CA GLU A 169 -8.33 13.75 -12.19
C GLU A 169 -6.82 13.48 -12.27
N HIS A 170 -6.05 13.85 -11.24
CA HIS A 170 -4.62 13.50 -11.18
C HIS A 170 -4.46 12.00 -10.95
N HIS A 171 -5.25 11.39 -10.05
CA HIS A 171 -5.27 9.96 -9.83
C HIS A 171 -5.55 9.19 -11.14
N ALA A 172 -6.61 9.55 -11.85
CA ALA A 172 -6.96 8.94 -13.14
C ALA A 172 -5.84 9.11 -14.18
N SER A 173 -5.22 10.30 -14.22
CA SER A 173 -4.08 10.58 -15.10
C SER A 173 -2.86 9.70 -14.76
N MET A 174 -2.53 9.55 -13.48
CA MET A 174 -1.42 8.70 -13.03
C MET A 174 -1.63 7.23 -13.41
N LEU A 175 -2.82 6.70 -13.20
CA LEU A 175 -3.14 5.34 -13.62
C LEU A 175 -2.95 5.17 -15.13
N LYS A 176 -3.56 6.07 -15.93
CA LYS A 176 -3.61 5.95 -17.38
C LYS A 176 -2.29 6.27 -18.08
N HIS A 177 -1.57 7.29 -17.63
CA HIS A 177 -0.45 7.87 -18.38
C HIS A 177 0.92 7.65 -17.74
N SER A 178 0.98 6.96 -16.58
CA SER A 178 2.23 6.64 -15.90
C SER A 178 2.28 5.18 -15.46
N LEU A 179 1.38 4.76 -14.57
CA LEU A 179 1.44 3.44 -13.96
C LEU A 179 1.16 2.30 -14.97
N SER A 180 0.30 2.53 -15.96
CA SER A 180 0.02 1.56 -17.03
C SER A 180 1.22 1.21 -17.92
N PHE A 181 2.32 1.99 -17.88
CA PHE A 181 3.55 1.66 -18.60
C PHE A 181 4.46 0.71 -17.83
N VAL A 182 4.27 0.60 -16.51
CA VAL A 182 5.17 -0.15 -15.63
C VAL A 182 4.45 -1.31 -14.94
N ALA A 183 3.14 -1.22 -14.81
CA ALA A 183 2.33 -2.19 -14.10
C ALA A 183 1.07 -2.57 -14.90
N ARG A 184 0.59 -3.78 -14.66
CA ARG A 184 -0.77 -4.16 -15.02
C ARG A 184 -1.75 -3.37 -14.17
N LEU A 185 -2.86 -2.93 -14.75
CA LEU A 185 -3.99 -2.36 -14.01
C LEU A 185 -5.09 -3.41 -13.91
N ALA A 186 -5.64 -3.60 -12.71
CA ALA A 186 -6.74 -4.54 -12.46
C ALA A 186 -7.67 -3.99 -11.38
N THR A 187 -8.89 -4.51 -11.34
CA THR A 187 -9.85 -4.29 -10.24
C THR A 187 -9.76 -5.40 -9.21
N VAL A 188 -10.37 -5.18 -8.05
CA VAL A 188 -10.49 -6.21 -7.00
C VAL A 188 -11.21 -7.44 -7.54
N ASP A 189 -12.32 -7.26 -8.26
CA ASP A 189 -13.10 -8.38 -8.81
C ASP A 189 -12.30 -9.25 -9.78
N GLU A 190 -11.50 -8.64 -10.66
CA GLU A 190 -10.62 -9.36 -11.58
C GLU A 190 -9.60 -10.22 -10.85
N LEU A 191 -8.94 -9.66 -9.83
CA LEU A 191 -7.94 -10.40 -9.05
C LEU A 191 -8.54 -11.55 -8.25
N LEU A 192 -9.66 -11.31 -7.57
CA LEU A 192 -10.33 -12.34 -6.80
C LEU A 192 -10.86 -13.48 -7.71
N GLY A 193 -11.34 -13.14 -8.90
CA GLY A 193 -11.72 -14.12 -9.92
C GLY A 193 -10.55 -14.98 -10.39
N GLU A 194 -9.39 -14.37 -10.63
CA GLU A 194 -8.16 -15.07 -11.03
C GLU A 194 -7.68 -16.05 -9.95
N TRP A 195 -7.59 -15.59 -8.69
CA TRP A 195 -7.11 -16.42 -7.58
C TRP A 195 -8.05 -17.57 -7.22
N SER A 196 -9.37 -17.33 -7.29
CA SER A 196 -10.37 -18.37 -7.00
C SER A 196 -10.35 -19.49 -8.05
N GLY A 197 -10.15 -19.16 -9.34
CA GLY A 197 -10.07 -20.13 -10.42
C GLY A 197 -8.87 -21.06 -10.35
N GLN A 198 -7.75 -20.61 -9.80
CA GLN A 198 -6.54 -21.44 -9.67
C GLN A 198 -6.59 -22.45 -8.52
N ARG A 199 -7.43 -22.24 -7.50
CA ARG A 199 -7.63 -23.22 -6.42
C ARG A 199 -8.48 -24.43 -6.81
N GLN A 200 -9.18 -24.33 -7.92
CA GLN A 200 -10.07 -25.39 -8.41
C GLN A 200 -9.45 -26.26 -9.52
N ALA A 201 -8.26 -25.89 -9.99
CA ALA A 201 -7.52 -26.59 -11.02
C ALA A 201 -6.39 -27.46 -10.45
#